data_8dab930d07ff7c3bdde7c4a67bd340ab
#
_entry.id   8dab930d07ff7c3bdde7c4a67bd340ab
#
_cell.length_a   1.000
_cell.length_b   1.000
_cell.length_c   1.000
_cell.angle_alpha   90.00
_cell.angle_beta   90.00
_cell.angle_gamma   90.00
#
_symmetry.space_group_name_H-M   'P 1'
#
loop_
_entity.id
_entity.type
_entity.pdbx_description
1 polymer ?
#
loop_
_entity_poly.entity_id
_entity_poly.type
_entity_poly.pdbx_seq_one_letter_code
_entity_poly.pdbx_strand_id
1 'polypeptide(L)'
;MNIYEVGPRDGLQSAAVKLSTEEKVQMIGLLHDAGLNKIEVGSFVHPQRVPNMADSEDVFREVSGLDCELGVLVPNKRGLDRAKSVGAKKFNIFLSPSETFNQNNLGADLKTIFSNYRSMLYGVPKEDIRVYVSHAFGCPIEGKTDTDTLSEMLSQCAILGDNVVLCDTVGTANTDDMKEVLELTSDIRSNWSLHLHHNYQRHEKIFDNVQVGYDYGITEFDSSIG
;
A
#
# COMPACT_ATOMS: atom_id res chain seq x y z
N MET A 1 8.23 0.41 16.90
CA MET A 1 7.90 -0.08 15.54
C MET A 1 6.42 -0.40 15.51
N ASN A 2 5.71 0.13 14.53
CA ASN A 2 4.29 -0.15 14.29
C ASN A 2 4.17 -1.09 13.08
N ILE A 3 3.23 -2.01 13.14
CA ILE A 3 2.95 -2.92 12.04
C ILE A 3 1.60 -2.54 11.44
N TYR A 4 1.58 -2.44 10.11
CA TYR A 4 0.36 -2.37 9.30
C TYR A 4 0.25 -3.69 8.53
N GLU A 5 -0.71 -4.53 8.91
CA GLU A 5 -0.84 -5.87 8.35
C GLU A 5 -1.62 -5.85 7.05
N VAL A 6 -1.00 -6.29 5.96
CA VAL A 6 -1.60 -6.28 4.62
C VAL A 6 -1.90 -7.67 4.07
N GLY A 7 -1.65 -8.73 4.83
CA GLY A 7 -1.90 -10.12 4.42
C GLY A 7 -3.32 -10.36 3.92
N PRO A 8 -4.38 -9.86 4.61
CA PRO A 8 -5.76 -10.05 4.15
C PRO A 8 -6.07 -9.38 2.80
N ARG A 9 -5.30 -8.36 2.39
CA ARG A 9 -5.44 -7.74 1.08
C ARG A 9 -4.32 -8.16 0.14
N ASP A 10 -3.07 -7.78 0.42
CA ASP A 10 -1.93 -7.96 -0.49
C ASP A 10 -1.57 -9.45 -0.62
N GLY A 11 -1.43 -10.14 0.50
CA GLY A 11 -1.13 -11.56 0.53
C GLY A 11 -2.19 -12.41 -0.17
N LEU A 12 -3.47 -12.16 0.11
CA LEU A 12 -4.57 -12.91 -0.48
C LEU A 12 -4.90 -12.50 -1.92
N GLN A 13 -4.54 -11.28 -2.34
CA GLN A 13 -4.88 -10.78 -3.68
C GLN A 13 -4.37 -11.68 -4.79
N SER A 14 -3.15 -12.21 -4.65
CA SER A 14 -2.46 -13.05 -5.62
C SER A 14 -2.37 -14.52 -5.19
N ALA A 15 -3.03 -14.90 -4.09
CA ALA A 15 -3.01 -16.26 -3.60
C ALA A 15 -3.63 -17.23 -4.60
N ALA A 16 -3.00 -18.40 -4.75
CA ALA A 16 -3.50 -19.45 -5.63
C ALA A 16 -4.83 -20.07 -5.13
N VAL A 17 -5.05 -20.02 -3.82
CA VAL A 17 -6.28 -20.50 -3.17
C VAL A 17 -7.16 -19.31 -2.83
N LYS A 18 -8.40 -19.34 -3.26
CA LYS A 18 -9.40 -18.34 -2.91
C LYS A 18 -10.03 -18.73 -1.57
N LEU A 19 -9.88 -17.86 -0.57
CA LEU A 19 -10.59 -17.99 0.69
C LEU A 19 -12.05 -17.52 0.55
N SER A 20 -12.95 -18.12 1.32
CA SER A 20 -14.32 -17.63 1.50
C SER A 20 -14.33 -16.33 2.32
N THR A 21 -15.46 -15.63 2.31
CA THR A 21 -15.67 -14.44 3.14
C THR A 21 -15.49 -14.76 4.63
N GLU A 22 -16.03 -15.87 5.09
CA GLU A 22 -15.94 -16.32 6.48
C GLU A 22 -14.49 -16.63 6.89
N GLU A 23 -13.71 -17.27 6.01
CA GLU A 23 -12.28 -17.54 6.28
C GLU A 23 -11.46 -16.25 6.35
N LYS A 24 -11.74 -15.25 5.51
CA LYS A 24 -11.10 -13.94 5.57
C LYS A 24 -11.45 -13.19 6.85
N VAL A 25 -12.72 -13.19 7.22
CA VAL A 25 -13.21 -12.59 8.48
C VAL A 25 -12.54 -13.25 9.68
N GLN A 26 -12.45 -14.59 9.69
CA GLN A 26 -11.75 -15.33 10.74
C GLN A 26 -10.25 -14.96 10.78
N MET A 27 -9.58 -14.89 9.63
CA MET A 27 -8.18 -14.48 9.55
C MET A 27 -7.97 -13.08 10.15
N ILE A 28 -8.81 -12.10 9.78
CA ILE A 28 -8.73 -10.74 10.30
C ILE A 28 -8.98 -10.70 11.80
N GLY A 29 -9.95 -11.47 12.31
CA GLY A 29 -10.21 -11.61 13.73
C GLY A 29 -9.01 -12.16 14.49
N LEU A 30 -8.36 -13.21 13.98
CA LEU A 30 -7.15 -13.79 14.59
C LEU A 30 -5.97 -12.81 14.60
N LEU A 31 -5.81 -12.01 13.55
CA LEU A 31 -4.77 -10.96 13.48
C LEU A 31 -5.03 -9.88 14.53
N HIS A 32 -6.28 -9.44 14.68
CA HIS A 32 -6.68 -8.50 15.72
C HIS A 32 -6.45 -9.08 17.13
N ASP A 33 -6.84 -10.33 17.38
CA ASP A 33 -6.65 -11.02 18.67
C ASP A 33 -5.15 -11.20 19.00
N ALA A 34 -4.29 -11.29 17.99
CA ALA A 34 -2.84 -11.29 18.14
C ALA A 34 -2.25 -9.91 18.47
N GLY A 35 -3.08 -8.86 18.53
CA GLY A 35 -2.68 -7.51 18.91
C GLY A 35 -2.35 -6.59 17.73
N LEU A 36 -2.62 -7.01 16.50
CA LEU A 36 -2.48 -6.13 15.34
C LEU A 36 -3.67 -5.17 15.29
N ASN A 37 -3.39 -3.88 15.37
CA ASN A 37 -4.40 -2.83 15.47
C ASN A 37 -4.51 -1.94 14.23
N LYS A 38 -3.80 -2.30 13.15
CA LYS A 38 -3.88 -1.68 11.82
C LYS A 38 -3.85 -2.78 10.77
N ILE A 39 -4.94 -2.95 10.02
CA ILE A 39 -5.09 -4.06 9.08
C ILE A 39 -5.71 -3.57 7.76
N GLU A 40 -5.10 -3.91 6.63
CA GLU A 40 -5.70 -3.71 5.31
C GLU A 40 -6.58 -4.90 4.96
N VAL A 41 -7.88 -4.72 5.03
CA VAL A 41 -8.85 -5.84 5.04
C VAL A 41 -9.43 -6.19 3.66
N GLY A 42 -9.11 -5.42 2.63
CA GLY A 42 -9.59 -5.74 1.29
C GLY A 42 -9.31 -4.65 0.27
N SER A 43 -9.77 -4.88 -0.96
CA SER A 43 -9.57 -3.99 -2.09
C SER A 43 -10.85 -3.78 -2.88
N PHE A 44 -11.22 -2.52 -3.11
CA PHE A 44 -12.40 -2.12 -3.86
C PHE A 44 -12.09 -1.93 -5.36
N VAL A 45 -11.27 -2.81 -5.90
CA VAL A 45 -10.97 -2.96 -7.32
C VAL A 45 -12.16 -3.58 -8.07
N HIS A 46 -12.05 -3.65 -9.40
CA HIS A 46 -13.08 -4.33 -10.21
C HIS A 46 -13.08 -5.85 -9.91
N PRO A 47 -14.22 -6.44 -9.50
CA PRO A 47 -14.27 -7.84 -9.03
C PRO A 47 -13.81 -8.87 -10.06
N GLN A 48 -14.01 -8.58 -11.37
CA GLN A 48 -13.54 -9.48 -12.42
C GLN A 48 -12.03 -9.39 -12.67
N ARG A 49 -11.37 -8.28 -12.30
CA ARG A 49 -9.91 -8.14 -12.44
C ARG A 49 -9.17 -8.81 -11.28
N VAL A 50 -9.75 -8.75 -10.09
CA VAL A 50 -9.17 -9.36 -8.88
C VAL A 50 -10.26 -10.18 -8.16
N PRO A 51 -10.52 -11.42 -8.62
CA PRO A 51 -11.61 -12.24 -8.08
C PRO A 51 -11.46 -12.57 -6.59
N ASN A 52 -10.22 -12.64 -6.09
CA ASN A 52 -9.94 -12.87 -4.67
C ASN A 52 -10.41 -11.74 -3.75
N MET A 53 -10.61 -10.53 -4.30
CA MET A 53 -11.08 -9.34 -3.58
C MET A 53 -12.54 -8.97 -3.89
N ALA A 54 -13.27 -9.83 -4.58
CA ALA A 54 -14.62 -9.52 -5.05
C ALA A 54 -15.62 -9.31 -3.90
N ASP A 55 -15.37 -9.91 -2.75
CA ASP A 55 -16.19 -9.90 -1.54
C ASP A 55 -15.72 -8.87 -0.48
N SER A 56 -14.82 -7.94 -0.81
CA SER A 56 -14.28 -6.96 0.13
C SER A 56 -15.33 -6.12 0.85
N GLU A 57 -16.50 -5.87 0.24
CA GLU A 57 -17.61 -5.17 0.89
C GLU A 57 -18.20 -5.99 2.03
N ASP A 58 -18.40 -7.30 1.82
CA ASP A 58 -18.99 -8.19 2.82
C ASP A 58 -17.98 -8.45 3.95
N VAL A 59 -16.72 -8.71 3.61
CA VAL A 59 -15.63 -8.81 4.60
C VAL A 59 -15.58 -7.55 5.46
N PHE A 60 -15.58 -6.35 4.86
CA PHE A 60 -15.52 -5.11 5.63
C PHE A 60 -16.70 -4.95 6.59
N ARG A 61 -17.93 -5.25 6.15
CA ARG A 61 -19.11 -5.15 7.01
C ARG A 61 -19.00 -6.04 8.25
N GLU A 62 -18.52 -7.28 8.06
CA GLU A 62 -18.38 -8.24 9.16
C GLU A 62 -17.31 -7.84 10.18
N VAL A 63 -16.21 -7.23 9.72
CA VAL A 63 -15.10 -6.84 10.62
C VAL A 63 -15.20 -5.39 11.12
N SER A 64 -16.14 -4.59 10.65
CA SER A 64 -16.24 -3.14 10.94
C SER A 64 -16.45 -2.81 12.43
N GLY A 65 -16.83 -3.79 13.25
CA GLY A 65 -16.99 -3.67 14.69
C GLY A 65 -15.72 -3.91 15.51
N LEU A 66 -14.60 -4.29 14.88
CA LEU A 66 -13.32 -4.49 15.58
C LEU A 66 -12.74 -3.16 16.03
N ASP A 67 -12.14 -3.14 17.22
CA ASP A 67 -11.45 -1.96 17.78
C ASP A 67 -10.02 -1.87 17.20
N CYS A 68 -9.94 -1.64 15.89
CA CYS A 68 -8.66 -1.44 15.17
C CYS A 68 -8.86 -0.55 13.94
N GLU A 69 -7.75 -0.03 13.39
CA GLU A 69 -7.75 0.72 12.16
C GLU A 69 -7.89 -0.22 10.96
N LEU A 70 -9.01 -0.13 10.24
CA LEU A 70 -9.31 -0.93 9.07
C LEU A 70 -9.11 -0.11 7.80
N GLY A 71 -8.04 -0.41 7.06
CA GLY A 71 -7.76 0.20 5.77
C GLY A 71 -8.28 -0.63 4.60
N VAL A 72 -8.56 0.05 3.48
CA VAL A 72 -9.00 -0.60 2.25
C VAL A 72 -8.37 0.05 1.03
N LEU A 73 -7.96 -0.74 0.04
CA LEU A 73 -7.41 -0.24 -1.21
C LEU A 73 -8.53 0.26 -2.14
N VAL A 74 -8.39 1.50 -2.63
CA VAL A 74 -9.37 2.16 -3.52
C VAL A 74 -8.68 2.74 -4.75
N PRO A 75 -8.71 2.08 -5.92
CA PRO A 75 -7.94 2.49 -7.08
C PRO A 75 -8.58 3.65 -7.87
N ASN A 76 -9.84 3.97 -7.61
CA ASN A 76 -10.61 4.98 -8.35
C ASN A 76 -11.86 5.43 -7.60
N LYS A 77 -12.55 6.43 -8.13
CA LYS A 77 -13.75 7.02 -7.53
C LYS A 77 -14.85 5.99 -7.24
N ARG A 78 -15.08 5.04 -8.15
CA ARG A 78 -16.10 3.98 -7.95
C ARG A 78 -15.72 3.08 -6.76
N GLY A 79 -14.44 2.71 -6.63
CA GLY A 79 -13.94 1.96 -5.48
C GLY A 79 -14.11 2.73 -4.18
N LEU A 80 -13.76 4.02 -4.17
CA LEU A 80 -13.93 4.89 -3.01
C LEU A 80 -15.40 4.99 -2.57
N ASP A 81 -16.33 5.18 -3.52
CA ASP A 81 -17.76 5.30 -3.22
C ASP A 81 -18.32 4.00 -2.63
N ARG A 82 -17.90 2.85 -3.16
CA ARG A 82 -18.25 1.53 -2.61
C ARG A 82 -17.68 1.37 -1.19
N ALA A 83 -16.44 1.72 -0.97
CA ALA A 83 -15.80 1.65 0.35
C ALA A 83 -16.54 2.54 1.38
N LYS A 84 -16.85 3.79 1.00
CA LYS A 84 -17.64 4.69 1.85
C LYS A 84 -19.04 4.15 2.15
N SER A 85 -19.68 3.48 1.20
CA SER A 85 -21.03 2.92 1.38
C SER A 85 -21.11 1.82 2.45
N VAL A 86 -20.01 1.15 2.74
CA VAL A 86 -19.90 0.14 3.81
C VAL A 86 -19.31 0.70 5.11
N GLY A 87 -19.02 2.02 5.17
CA GLY A 87 -18.54 2.70 6.36
C GLY A 87 -17.01 2.76 6.50
N ALA A 88 -16.24 2.39 5.47
CA ALA A 88 -14.79 2.54 5.50
C ALA A 88 -14.37 4.00 5.64
N LYS A 89 -13.32 4.24 6.43
CA LYS A 89 -12.79 5.58 6.71
C LYS A 89 -11.31 5.72 6.31
N LYS A 90 -10.54 4.64 6.28
CA LYS A 90 -9.11 4.64 5.90
C LYS A 90 -8.96 4.10 4.49
N PHE A 91 -8.37 4.89 3.61
CA PHE A 91 -8.29 4.62 2.18
C PHE A 91 -6.84 4.58 1.71
N ASN A 92 -6.50 3.47 1.08
CA ASN A 92 -5.20 3.26 0.49
C ASN A 92 -5.29 3.45 -1.02
N ILE A 93 -4.40 4.23 -1.57
CA ILE A 93 -4.23 4.44 -3.02
C ILE A 93 -2.83 4.02 -3.42
N PHE A 94 -2.60 3.76 -4.68
CA PHE A 94 -1.28 3.38 -5.18
C PHE A 94 -0.97 4.03 -6.52
N LEU A 95 0.30 4.30 -6.75
CA LEU A 95 0.85 4.79 -8.01
C LEU A 95 2.33 4.39 -8.07
N SER A 96 2.98 4.65 -9.20
CA SER A 96 4.38 4.24 -9.40
C SER A 96 5.13 5.31 -10.18
N PRO A 97 6.44 5.47 -9.99
CA PRO A 97 7.28 6.19 -10.94
C PRO A 97 7.38 5.47 -12.31
N SER A 98 7.05 4.17 -12.37
CA SER A 98 7.01 3.41 -13.62
C SER A 98 5.73 3.70 -14.42
N GLU A 99 5.89 4.32 -15.59
CA GLU A 99 4.77 4.59 -16.51
C GLU A 99 4.11 3.31 -16.99
N THR A 100 4.88 2.28 -17.28
CA THR A 100 4.36 0.97 -17.69
C THR A 100 3.46 0.36 -16.62
N PHE A 101 3.85 0.45 -15.35
CA PHE A 101 3.03 -0.02 -14.24
C PHE A 101 1.72 0.78 -14.13
N ASN A 102 1.78 2.10 -14.25
CA ASN A 102 0.63 2.97 -14.16
C ASN A 102 -0.37 2.68 -15.30
N GLN A 103 0.10 2.54 -16.53
CA GLN A 103 -0.75 2.20 -17.67
C GLN A 103 -1.44 0.84 -17.50
N ASN A 104 -0.70 -0.18 -17.04
CA ASN A 104 -1.24 -1.53 -16.87
C ASN A 104 -2.29 -1.63 -15.74
N ASN A 105 -2.07 -0.91 -14.64
CA ASN A 105 -2.90 -1.04 -13.44
C ASN A 105 -3.96 0.05 -13.31
N LEU A 106 -3.65 1.28 -13.69
CA LEU A 106 -4.53 2.45 -13.54
C LEU A 106 -5.03 3.02 -14.87
N GLY A 107 -4.43 2.60 -16.00
CA GLY A 107 -4.85 2.98 -17.35
C GLY A 107 -4.58 4.46 -17.69
N ALA A 108 -3.58 5.07 -17.04
CA ALA A 108 -3.28 6.49 -17.21
C ALA A 108 -1.81 6.79 -16.91
N ASP A 109 -1.31 7.91 -17.42
CA ASP A 109 -0.01 8.49 -17.05
C ASP A 109 -0.03 9.08 -15.63
N LEU A 110 1.15 9.31 -15.07
CA LEU A 110 1.31 9.78 -13.70
C LEU A 110 0.61 11.12 -13.44
N LYS A 111 0.67 12.06 -14.39
CA LYS A 111 0.03 13.37 -14.28
C LYS A 111 -1.51 13.24 -14.20
N THR A 112 -2.08 12.39 -15.04
CA THR A 112 -3.52 12.08 -15.05
C THR A 112 -3.92 11.38 -13.75
N ILE A 113 -3.11 10.45 -13.23
CA ILE A 113 -3.36 9.76 -11.96
C ILE A 113 -3.41 10.77 -10.81
N PHE A 114 -2.45 11.68 -10.69
CA PHE A 114 -2.47 12.71 -9.65
C PHE A 114 -3.72 13.61 -9.74
N SER A 115 -4.10 14.02 -10.96
CA SER A 115 -5.31 14.81 -11.18
C SER A 115 -6.57 14.05 -10.73
N ASN A 116 -6.67 12.77 -11.10
CA ASN A 116 -7.78 11.90 -10.73
C ASN A 116 -7.86 11.70 -9.22
N TYR A 117 -6.74 11.45 -8.55
CA TYR A 117 -6.70 11.25 -7.10
C TYR A 117 -7.03 12.54 -6.34
N ARG A 118 -6.53 13.71 -6.76
CA ARG A 118 -6.91 14.99 -6.16
C ARG A 118 -8.43 15.23 -6.25
N SER A 119 -9.03 14.93 -7.40
CA SER A 119 -10.47 15.04 -7.58
C SER A 119 -11.24 14.01 -6.75
N MET A 120 -10.79 12.75 -6.76
CA MET A 120 -11.43 11.64 -6.06
C MET A 120 -11.43 11.84 -4.54
N LEU A 121 -10.30 12.30 -4.00
CA LEU A 121 -10.06 12.43 -2.56
C LEU A 121 -10.51 13.79 -2.01
N TYR A 122 -11.10 14.65 -2.83
CA TYR A 122 -11.61 15.94 -2.36
C TYR A 122 -12.57 15.76 -1.18
N GLY A 123 -12.28 16.42 -0.06
CA GLY A 123 -13.05 16.32 1.19
C GLY A 123 -12.79 15.06 2.02
N VAL A 124 -11.83 14.20 1.65
CA VAL A 124 -11.31 13.14 2.52
C VAL A 124 -10.15 13.73 3.34
N PRO A 125 -10.15 13.58 4.68
CA PRO A 125 -9.02 14.00 5.50
C PRO A 125 -7.72 13.29 5.09
N LYS A 126 -6.59 14.01 5.10
CA LYS A 126 -5.30 13.43 4.68
C LYS A 126 -4.83 12.31 5.60
N GLU A 127 -5.13 12.41 6.89
CA GLU A 127 -4.86 11.39 7.91
C GLU A 127 -5.62 10.08 7.67
N ASP A 128 -6.60 10.10 6.77
CA ASP A 128 -7.35 8.92 6.36
C ASP A 128 -6.84 8.33 5.03
N ILE A 129 -5.79 8.91 4.47
CA ILE A 129 -5.23 8.50 3.16
C ILE A 129 -3.80 7.99 3.34
N ARG A 130 -3.58 6.76 2.87
CA ARG A 130 -2.28 6.10 2.75
C ARG A 130 -1.92 5.95 1.28
N VAL A 131 -0.73 6.42 0.90
CA VAL A 131 -0.30 6.48 -0.51
C VAL A 131 0.85 5.51 -0.74
N TYR A 132 0.60 4.41 -1.44
CA TYR A 132 1.61 3.44 -1.83
C TYR A 132 2.36 3.90 -3.07
N VAL A 133 3.67 4.06 -2.97
CA VAL A 133 4.59 4.33 -4.08
C VAL A 133 5.21 3.00 -4.50
N SER A 134 4.52 2.27 -5.39
CA SER A 134 5.02 1.01 -5.95
C SER A 134 6.29 1.25 -6.74
N HIS A 135 7.25 0.30 -6.69
CA HIS A 135 8.53 0.40 -7.40
C HIS A 135 9.37 1.63 -7.02
N ALA A 136 9.28 2.11 -5.77
CA ALA A 136 10.09 3.24 -5.31
C ALA A 136 11.60 3.00 -5.49
N PHE A 137 12.03 1.75 -5.36
CA PHE A 137 13.43 1.33 -5.45
C PHE A 137 13.83 0.77 -6.82
N GLY A 138 12.89 0.55 -7.72
CA GLY A 138 13.12 0.04 -9.07
C GLY A 138 11.98 -0.79 -9.62
N CYS A 139 11.86 -0.79 -10.94
CA CYS A 139 10.85 -1.51 -11.70
C CYS A 139 11.51 -2.66 -12.48
N PRO A 140 10.94 -3.87 -12.50
CA PRO A 140 11.50 -5.00 -13.24
C PRO A 140 11.51 -4.79 -14.76
N ILE A 141 10.70 -3.85 -15.26
CA ILE A 141 10.59 -3.53 -16.69
C ILE A 141 11.46 -2.33 -17.07
N GLU A 142 11.44 -1.28 -16.25
CA GLU A 142 12.10 0.01 -16.56
C GLU A 142 13.45 0.19 -15.84
N GLY A 143 13.80 -0.73 -14.92
CA GLY A 143 15.06 -0.68 -14.18
C GLY A 143 15.00 0.22 -12.95
N LYS A 144 16.16 0.77 -12.56
CA LYS A 144 16.28 1.64 -11.38
C LYS A 144 15.45 2.91 -11.56
N THR A 145 14.73 3.28 -10.51
CA THR A 145 13.93 4.51 -10.52
C THR A 145 14.86 5.74 -10.53
N ASP A 146 14.52 6.69 -11.39
CA ASP A 146 15.21 7.98 -11.44
C ASP A 146 14.89 8.80 -10.19
N THR A 147 15.90 9.26 -9.48
CA THR A 147 15.77 9.94 -8.20
C THR A 147 15.08 11.30 -8.29
N ASP A 148 15.31 12.06 -9.38
CA ASP A 148 14.67 13.37 -9.56
C ASP A 148 13.16 13.20 -9.78
N THR A 149 12.78 12.28 -10.66
CA THR A 149 11.37 11.90 -10.90
C THR A 149 10.71 11.40 -9.63
N LEU A 150 11.41 10.56 -8.86
CA LEU A 150 10.88 10.04 -7.59
C LEU A 150 10.68 11.15 -6.57
N SER A 151 11.63 12.05 -6.38
CA SER A 151 11.55 13.17 -5.44
C SER A 151 10.35 14.08 -5.74
N GLU A 152 10.16 14.46 -7.02
CA GLU A 152 8.99 15.24 -7.44
C GLU A 152 7.69 14.49 -7.14
N MET A 153 7.63 13.21 -7.46
CA MET A 153 6.48 12.36 -7.20
C MET A 153 6.17 12.23 -5.70
N LEU A 154 7.16 12.02 -4.83
CA LEU A 154 7.00 11.92 -3.39
C LEU A 154 6.40 13.20 -2.80
N SER A 155 6.85 14.36 -3.27
CA SER A 155 6.27 15.66 -2.90
C SER A 155 4.78 15.75 -3.25
N GLN A 156 4.38 15.24 -4.40
CA GLN A 156 2.97 15.17 -4.81
C GLN A 156 2.18 14.17 -3.96
N CYS A 157 2.77 13.02 -3.60
CA CYS A 157 2.15 12.02 -2.72
C CYS A 157 1.85 12.60 -1.34
N ALA A 158 2.78 13.35 -0.74
CA ALA A 158 2.59 14.02 0.55
C ALA A 158 1.49 15.10 0.54
N ILE A 159 1.08 15.58 -0.65
CA ILE A 159 -0.09 16.44 -0.79
C ILE A 159 -1.38 15.63 -0.74
N LEU A 160 -1.38 14.39 -1.24
CA LEU A 160 -2.57 13.53 -1.28
C LEU A 160 -2.91 12.91 0.07
N GLY A 161 -1.93 12.45 0.83
CA GLY A 161 -2.13 11.78 2.11
C GLY A 161 -1.00 12.04 3.11
N ASP A 162 -1.28 11.82 4.39
CA ASP A 162 -0.32 12.05 5.46
C ASP A 162 0.64 10.88 5.68
N ASN A 163 0.31 9.69 5.15
CA ASN A 163 1.20 8.53 5.18
C ASN A 163 1.59 8.13 3.75
N VAL A 164 2.89 8.13 3.46
CA VAL A 164 3.44 7.68 2.18
C VAL A 164 4.29 6.43 2.39
N VAL A 165 3.96 5.37 1.68
CA VAL A 165 4.59 4.05 1.79
C VAL A 165 5.52 3.84 0.61
N LEU A 166 6.80 3.69 0.88
CA LEU A 166 7.80 3.34 -0.14
C LEU A 166 7.82 1.82 -0.31
N CYS A 167 7.53 1.34 -1.52
CA CYS A 167 7.40 -0.09 -1.78
C CYS A 167 8.58 -0.63 -2.59
N ASP A 168 9.25 -1.63 -2.04
CA ASP A 168 10.11 -2.54 -2.81
C ASP A 168 9.24 -3.68 -3.36
N THR A 169 8.43 -3.35 -4.37
CA THR A 169 7.36 -4.20 -4.91
C THR A 169 7.85 -5.57 -5.40
N VAL A 170 9.11 -5.68 -5.78
CA VAL A 170 9.70 -6.91 -6.34
C VAL A 170 10.84 -7.47 -5.49
N GLY A 171 11.12 -6.88 -4.34
CA GLY A 171 12.14 -7.35 -3.39
C GLY A 171 13.56 -7.28 -3.97
N THR A 172 13.89 -6.20 -4.67
CA THR A 172 15.19 -6.06 -5.34
C THR A 172 16.10 -5.02 -4.72
N ALA A 173 15.58 -4.17 -3.83
CA ALA A 173 16.36 -3.14 -3.17
C ALA A 173 17.42 -3.74 -2.24
N ASN A 174 18.64 -3.21 -2.32
CA ASN A 174 19.69 -3.44 -1.34
C ASN A 174 19.76 -2.26 -0.36
N THR A 175 20.65 -2.34 0.65
CA THR A 175 20.77 -1.30 1.67
C THR A 175 21.23 0.05 1.12
N ASP A 176 21.97 0.09 0.01
CA ASP A 176 22.40 1.35 -0.59
C ASP A 176 21.26 2.00 -1.40
N ASP A 177 20.45 1.19 -2.12
CA ASP A 177 19.22 1.66 -2.76
C ASP A 177 18.25 2.22 -1.72
N MET A 178 18.13 1.54 -0.56
CA MET A 178 17.30 2.00 0.57
C MET A 178 17.74 3.38 1.06
N LYS A 179 19.04 3.57 1.32
CA LYS A 179 19.58 4.86 1.78
C LYS A 179 19.32 5.97 0.77
N GLU A 180 19.65 5.73 -0.51
CA GLU A 180 19.46 6.71 -1.58
C GLU A 180 18.00 7.20 -1.66
N VAL A 181 17.01 6.28 -1.62
CA VAL A 181 15.60 6.66 -1.67
C VAL A 181 15.15 7.35 -0.37
N LEU A 182 15.60 6.87 0.79
CA LEU A 182 15.23 7.46 2.07
C LEU A 182 15.81 8.87 2.26
N GLU A 183 16.99 9.18 1.70
CA GLU A 183 17.54 10.53 1.70
C GLU A 183 16.63 11.54 1.01
N LEU A 184 15.88 11.13 -0.03
CA LEU A 184 14.92 12.00 -0.71
C LEU A 184 13.74 12.39 0.18
N THR A 185 13.47 11.64 1.25
CA THR A 185 12.34 11.91 2.13
C THR A 185 12.63 13.00 3.18
N SER A 186 13.91 13.32 3.40
CA SER A 186 14.37 14.19 4.50
C SER A 186 13.75 15.58 4.48
N ASP A 187 13.55 16.15 3.30
CA ASP A 187 13.02 17.49 3.10
C ASP A 187 11.50 17.52 2.84
N ILE A 188 10.86 16.36 2.77
CA ILE A 188 9.44 16.23 2.49
C ILE A 188 8.70 15.86 3.79
N ARG A 189 7.84 16.78 4.26
CA ARG A 189 7.05 16.52 5.46
C ARG A 189 5.91 15.55 5.20
N SER A 190 6.08 14.32 5.67
CA SER A 190 5.06 13.26 5.64
C SER A 190 5.35 12.23 6.74
N ASN A 191 4.42 11.33 7.02
CA ASN A 191 4.68 10.11 7.75
C ASN A 191 5.12 9.04 6.73
N TRP A 192 6.34 8.55 6.87
CA TRP A 192 6.91 7.57 5.96
C TRP A 192 6.79 6.16 6.50
N SER A 193 6.45 5.23 5.65
CA SER A 193 6.37 3.80 5.95
C SER A 193 7.06 2.99 4.86
N LEU A 194 7.39 1.75 5.16
CA LEU A 194 8.01 0.81 4.22
C LEU A 194 7.14 -0.42 4.00
N HIS A 195 7.04 -0.82 2.74
CA HIS A 195 6.44 -2.07 2.30
C HIS A 195 7.49 -2.85 1.49
N LEU A 196 8.06 -3.88 2.10
CA LEU A 196 9.22 -4.59 1.57
C LEU A 196 8.85 -6.03 1.24
N HIS A 197 9.12 -6.45 0.01
CA HIS A 197 8.96 -7.85 -0.40
C HIS A 197 10.25 -8.63 -0.23
N HIS A 198 10.12 -9.89 0.18
CA HIS A 198 11.22 -10.85 0.21
C HIS A 198 11.41 -11.46 -1.18
N ASN A 199 12.65 -11.44 -1.67
CA ASN A 199 12.99 -12.13 -2.92
C ASN A 199 13.75 -13.42 -2.62
N TYR A 200 13.09 -14.56 -2.76
CA TYR A 200 13.67 -15.88 -2.50
C TYR A 200 14.88 -16.21 -3.37
N GLN A 201 15.04 -15.58 -4.53
CA GLN A 201 16.17 -15.81 -5.43
C GLN A 201 17.43 -15.08 -4.99
N ARG A 202 17.31 -14.05 -4.18
CA ARG A 202 18.42 -13.20 -3.77
C ARG A 202 18.76 -13.33 -2.30
N HIS A 203 18.28 -14.19 -1.50
CA HIS A 203 18.59 -14.39 -0.06
C HIS A 203 19.02 -13.09 0.69
N GLU A 204 18.73 -11.94 0.10
CA GLU A 204 19.15 -10.66 0.63
C GLU A 204 18.19 -10.24 1.72
N LYS A 205 18.75 -9.86 2.67
CA LYS A 205 18.51 -9.51 4.04
C LYS A 205 17.43 -8.42 4.14
N ILE A 206 16.15 -8.80 3.94
CA ILE A 206 15.02 -7.90 4.19
C ILE A 206 15.15 -7.20 5.56
N PHE A 207 15.71 -7.91 6.56
CA PHE A 207 15.95 -7.34 7.87
C PHE A 207 17.02 -6.25 7.89
N ASP A 208 18.03 -6.29 6.99
CA ASP A 208 19.00 -5.20 6.86
C ASP A 208 18.31 -3.96 6.27
N ASN A 209 17.41 -4.14 5.30
CA ASN A 209 16.60 -3.04 4.75
C ASN A 209 15.63 -2.46 5.78
N VAL A 210 15.00 -3.30 6.60
CA VAL A 210 14.17 -2.85 7.74
C VAL A 210 15.02 -2.06 8.72
N GLN A 211 16.24 -2.52 9.04
CA GLN A 211 17.15 -1.79 9.94
C GLN A 211 17.54 -0.43 9.37
N VAL A 212 17.89 -0.35 8.08
CA VAL A 212 18.16 0.93 7.42
C VAL A 212 16.94 1.86 7.52
N GLY A 213 15.74 1.37 7.22
CA GLY A 213 14.52 2.17 7.38
C GLY A 213 14.35 2.71 8.80
N TYR A 214 14.57 1.86 9.81
CA TYR A 214 14.49 2.25 11.22
C TYR A 214 15.52 3.32 11.58
N ASP A 215 16.76 3.19 11.11
CA ASP A 215 17.85 4.14 11.34
C ASP A 215 17.57 5.52 10.70
N TYR A 216 16.80 5.54 9.61
CA TYR A 216 16.29 6.77 8.96
C TYR A 216 14.98 7.30 9.59
N GLY A 217 14.53 6.71 10.70
CA GLY A 217 13.37 7.20 11.46
C GLY A 217 12.02 6.65 11.00
N ILE A 218 11.99 5.65 10.11
CA ILE A 218 10.76 4.95 9.77
C ILE A 218 10.28 4.16 10.98
N THR A 219 9.05 4.37 11.38
CA THR A 219 8.47 3.72 12.57
C THR A 219 7.32 2.77 12.25
N GLU A 220 6.83 2.77 11.01
CA GLU A 220 5.74 1.90 10.56
C GLU A 220 6.17 1.07 9.35
N PHE A 221 5.89 -0.22 9.40
CA PHE A 221 6.24 -1.19 8.37
C PHE A 221 5.02 -2.05 8.03
N ASP A 222 4.83 -2.31 6.75
CA ASP A 222 3.84 -3.29 6.32
C ASP A 222 4.37 -4.71 6.58
N SER A 223 3.47 -5.58 7.01
CA SER A 223 3.72 -7.02 7.11
C SER A 223 2.65 -7.79 6.36
N SER A 224 2.99 -8.97 5.93
CA SER A 224 2.04 -9.92 5.34
C SER A 224 2.27 -11.27 5.97
N ILE A 225 1.26 -11.77 6.66
CA ILE A 225 1.24 -13.15 7.11
C ILE A 225 0.97 -14.05 5.90
N GLY A 226 1.90 -14.90 5.53
CA GLY A 226 1.68 -15.83 4.40
C GLY A 226 2.84 -16.05 3.53
#